data_a45c5be6bd486a4e302c5e9374d12221
#
_entry.id   a45c5be6bd486a4e302c5e9374d12221
#
_cell.length_a   1.000
_cell.length_b   1.000
_cell.length_c   1.000
_cell.angle_alpha   90.00
_cell.angle_beta   90.00
_cell.angle_gamma   90.00
#
_symmetry.space_group_name_H-M   'P 1'
#
loop_
_entity.id
_entity.type
_entity.pdbx_description
1 polymer ?
#
loop_
_entity_poly.entity_id
_entity_poly.type
_entity_poly.pdbx_seq_one_letter_code
_entity_poly.pdbx_strand_id
1 'polypeptide(L)'
;KRRINNRFQNRRRLHVILGWTLLAGMLLFSVTGLTWSQWAGGNIDKLRAEMNWLTPQVNTTLSGAPEMMDEHAEHRGHHGGMSMPEMPVELSLFDSVLQAARQSGIDANNVEIRPASRVDQAWTVTEIDRRWPTQVDAVAVDPHSLKVLDRTRFGDFPLMPNLTRWAVDFHIGIQFRLANQLLLIAFGVALCVLIIWGYRMWWMRRPAMSAANPVQTLCQSWLALPLRGRGVTFMISL
;
A
#
# COMPACT_ATOMS: atom_id res chain seq x y z
N LYS A 1 47.68 -9.42 0.97
CA LYS A 1 47.03 -8.10 1.29
C LYS A 1 46.30 -7.49 0.08
N ARG A 2 46.88 -7.45 -1.14
CA ARG A 2 46.25 -6.87 -2.35
C ARG A 2 44.90 -7.53 -2.72
N ARG A 3 44.79 -8.87 -2.69
CA ARG A 3 43.55 -9.61 -2.99
C ARG A 3 42.40 -9.32 -2.01
N ILE A 4 42.69 -9.14 -0.73
CA ILE A 4 41.70 -8.85 0.31
C ILE A 4 41.14 -7.43 0.10
N ASN A 5 42.01 -6.47 -0.21
CA ASN A 5 41.60 -5.08 -0.47
C ASN A 5 40.68 -4.98 -1.71
N ASN A 6 41.00 -5.69 -2.79
CA ASN A 6 40.15 -5.72 -3.98
C ASN A 6 38.78 -6.32 -3.72
N ARG A 7 38.68 -7.40 -2.93
CA ARG A 7 37.40 -8.01 -2.54
C ARG A 7 36.52 -7.06 -1.71
N PHE A 8 37.15 -6.33 -0.79
CA PHE A 8 36.45 -5.34 0.02
C PHE A 8 35.93 -4.16 -0.83
N GLN A 9 36.75 -3.62 -1.71
CA GLN A 9 36.37 -2.54 -2.60
C GLN A 9 35.24 -2.93 -3.56
N ASN A 10 35.31 -4.14 -4.13
CA ASN A 10 34.24 -4.65 -4.97
C ASN A 10 32.91 -4.82 -4.22
N ARG A 11 32.93 -5.33 -2.99
CA ARG A 11 31.71 -5.42 -2.16
C ARG A 11 31.14 -4.06 -1.84
N ARG A 12 31.99 -3.09 -1.52
CA ARG A 12 31.57 -1.71 -1.28
C ARG A 12 30.93 -1.10 -2.51
N ARG A 13 31.52 -1.29 -3.69
CA ARG A 13 30.98 -0.81 -4.96
C ARG A 13 29.62 -1.43 -5.25
N LEU A 14 29.51 -2.74 -5.13
CA LEU A 14 28.25 -3.47 -5.33
C LEU A 14 27.17 -3.04 -4.31
N HIS A 15 27.54 -2.85 -3.04
CA HIS A 15 26.60 -2.36 -2.02
C HIS A 15 26.07 -0.96 -2.36
N VAL A 16 26.92 -0.05 -2.83
CA VAL A 16 26.51 1.30 -3.24
C VAL A 16 25.60 1.24 -4.48
N ILE A 17 25.98 0.47 -5.50
CA ILE A 17 25.15 0.32 -6.70
C ILE A 17 23.79 -0.27 -6.32
N LEU A 18 23.76 -1.35 -5.54
CA LEU A 18 22.53 -1.98 -5.10
C LEU A 18 21.67 -1.01 -4.26
N GLY A 19 22.30 -0.20 -3.39
CA GLY A 19 21.59 0.83 -2.61
C GLY A 19 20.92 1.87 -3.49
N TRP A 20 21.60 2.36 -4.52
CA TRP A 20 21.03 3.31 -5.47
C TRP A 20 19.89 2.70 -6.31
N THR A 21 20.05 1.45 -6.78
CA THR A 21 18.99 0.78 -7.55
C THR A 21 17.75 0.50 -6.73
N LEU A 22 17.92 0.18 -5.42
CA LEU A 22 16.79 -0.07 -4.52
C LEU A 22 16.15 1.21 -3.96
N LEU A 23 16.82 2.36 -4.07
CA LEU A 23 16.38 3.62 -3.45
C LEU A 23 14.96 4.01 -3.90
N ALA A 24 14.68 3.94 -5.19
CA ALA A 24 13.36 4.29 -5.73
C ALA A 24 12.25 3.40 -5.14
N GLY A 25 12.49 2.08 -5.07
CA GLY A 25 11.57 1.14 -4.44
C GLY A 25 11.40 1.42 -2.95
N MET A 26 12.48 1.69 -2.21
CA MET A 26 12.42 2.02 -0.79
C MET A 26 11.60 3.29 -0.54
N LEU A 27 11.76 4.33 -1.37
CA LEU A 27 10.96 5.55 -1.28
C LEU A 27 9.48 5.27 -1.57
N LEU A 28 9.18 4.50 -2.62
CA LEU A 28 7.82 4.11 -2.95
C LEU A 28 7.16 3.38 -1.76
N PHE A 29 7.81 2.36 -1.21
CA PHE A 29 7.28 1.60 -0.08
C PHE A 29 7.15 2.43 1.20
N SER A 30 8.09 3.37 1.44
CA SER A 30 8.02 4.25 2.59
C SER A 30 6.86 5.23 2.48
N VAL A 31 6.67 5.86 1.33
CA VAL A 31 5.57 6.81 1.09
C VAL A 31 4.23 6.08 1.18
N THR A 32 4.06 4.98 0.45
CA THR A 32 2.80 4.22 0.47
C THR A 32 2.50 3.63 1.86
N GLY A 33 3.52 3.15 2.59
CA GLY A 33 3.34 2.68 3.95
C GLY A 33 2.96 3.79 4.94
N LEU A 34 3.50 5.00 4.77
CA LEU A 34 3.16 6.15 5.61
C LEU A 34 1.70 6.58 5.40
N THR A 35 1.21 6.57 4.17
CA THR A 35 -0.18 6.95 3.86
C THR A 35 -1.21 6.04 4.57
N TRP A 36 -0.83 4.80 4.89
CA TRP A 36 -1.69 3.83 5.59
C TRP A 36 -1.43 3.77 7.10
N SER A 37 -0.55 4.61 7.62
CA SER A 37 -0.27 4.63 9.07
C SER A 37 -1.40 5.30 9.84
N GLN A 38 -1.64 4.85 11.08
CA GLN A 38 -2.62 5.45 11.99
C GLN A 38 -2.43 6.96 12.19
N TRP A 39 -1.18 7.42 12.17
CA TRP A 39 -0.84 8.81 12.45
C TRP A 39 -0.98 9.73 11.24
N ALA A 40 -0.61 9.27 10.06
CA ALA A 40 -0.62 10.09 8.85
C ALA A 40 -1.89 9.86 8.00
N GLY A 41 -2.49 8.66 8.06
CA GLY A 41 -3.63 8.29 7.23
C GLY A 41 -4.78 9.30 7.32
N GLY A 42 -5.27 9.60 8.52
CA GLY A 42 -6.38 10.54 8.69
C GLY A 42 -6.09 11.97 8.21
N ASN A 43 -4.83 12.43 8.25
CA ASN A 43 -4.46 13.73 7.70
C ASN A 43 -4.35 13.69 6.17
N ILE A 44 -3.88 12.56 5.63
CA ILE A 44 -3.80 12.34 4.19
C ILE A 44 -5.20 12.24 3.59
N ASP A 45 -6.15 11.58 4.27
CA ASP A 45 -7.54 11.51 3.83
C ASP A 45 -8.21 12.90 3.79
N LYS A 46 -7.97 13.72 4.81
CA LYS A 46 -8.43 15.12 4.79
C LYS A 46 -7.85 15.89 3.61
N LEU A 47 -6.53 15.76 3.38
CA LEU A 47 -5.86 16.40 2.24
C LEU A 47 -6.45 15.89 0.91
N ARG A 48 -6.70 14.58 0.79
CA ARG A 48 -7.31 13.99 -0.41
C ARG A 48 -8.73 14.50 -0.62
N ALA A 49 -9.51 14.65 0.46
CA ALA A 49 -10.86 15.24 0.39
C ALA A 49 -10.82 16.70 -0.07
N GLU A 50 -9.93 17.54 0.51
CA GLU A 50 -9.76 18.93 0.14
C GLU A 50 -9.29 19.11 -1.32
N MET A 51 -8.42 18.19 -1.81
CA MET A 51 -7.91 18.20 -3.17
C MET A 51 -8.83 17.49 -4.18
N ASN A 52 -9.97 16.97 -3.73
CA ASN A 52 -10.89 16.15 -4.54
C ASN A 52 -10.22 14.92 -5.19
N TRP A 53 -9.34 14.25 -4.41
CA TRP A 53 -8.60 13.05 -4.80
C TRP A 53 -9.17 11.77 -4.20
N LEU A 54 -10.39 11.85 -3.64
CA LEU A 54 -11.07 10.67 -3.12
C LEU A 54 -11.46 9.72 -4.26
N THR A 55 -11.45 8.43 -3.96
CA THR A 55 -11.92 7.41 -4.89
C THR A 55 -13.44 7.52 -5.04
N PRO A 56 -13.97 7.72 -6.25
CA PRO A 56 -15.42 7.79 -6.44
C PRO A 56 -16.10 6.51 -5.95
N GLN A 57 -17.15 6.68 -5.19
CA GLN A 57 -18.00 5.60 -4.70
C GLN A 57 -19.39 5.70 -5.32
N VAL A 58 -20.10 4.58 -5.47
CA VAL A 58 -21.50 4.61 -5.90
C VAL A 58 -22.39 5.15 -4.78
N ASN A 59 -23.36 5.99 -5.16
CA ASN A 59 -24.38 6.45 -4.21
C ASN A 59 -25.38 5.33 -3.98
N THR A 60 -25.52 4.92 -2.72
CA THR A 60 -26.41 3.82 -2.31
C THR A 60 -27.73 4.30 -1.73
N THR A 61 -27.94 5.59 -1.53
CA THR A 61 -29.17 6.12 -0.93
C THR A 61 -30.34 6.09 -1.93
N LEU A 62 -31.43 5.42 -1.57
CA LEU A 62 -32.64 5.37 -2.37
C LEU A 62 -33.36 6.74 -2.46
N SER A 63 -33.14 7.62 -1.50
CA SER A 63 -33.69 8.99 -1.45
C SER A 63 -32.90 10.02 -2.26
N GLY A 64 -31.79 9.65 -2.87
CA GLY A 64 -30.94 10.54 -3.69
C GLY A 64 -30.11 11.57 -2.91
N ALA A 65 -30.10 11.54 -1.58
CA ALA A 65 -29.23 12.39 -0.80
C ALA A 65 -27.77 11.88 -0.87
N PRO A 66 -26.77 12.74 -1.12
CA PRO A 66 -25.38 12.30 -1.16
C PRO A 66 -24.91 11.83 0.21
N GLU A 67 -24.47 10.58 0.30
CA GLU A 67 -23.72 10.10 1.47
C GLU A 67 -22.33 10.74 1.50
N MET A 68 -21.90 11.15 2.69
CA MET A 68 -20.51 11.57 2.87
C MET A 68 -19.60 10.33 2.72
N MET A 69 -18.73 10.37 1.73
CA MET A 69 -17.83 9.27 1.36
C MET A 69 -16.84 8.97 2.49
N ASP A 70 -16.96 7.79 3.09
CA ASP A 70 -15.94 7.25 4.02
C ASP A 70 -15.02 6.30 3.24
N GLU A 71 -13.85 6.80 2.82
CA GLU A 71 -12.87 6.03 2.04
C GLU A 71 -12.33 4.80 2.79
N HIS A 72 -12.48 4.77 4.10
CA HIS A 72 -12.05 3.63 4.93
C HIS A 72 -13.13 2.54 5.11
N ALA A 73 -14.28 2.68 4.51
CA ALA A 73 -15.33 1.66 4.56
C ALA A 73 -14.85 0.29 4.03
N GLU A 74 -13.93 0.28 3.08
CA GLU A 74 -13.36 -0.96 2.53
C GLU A 74 -12.54 -1.77 3.56
N HIS A 75 -11.97 -1.11 4.58
CA HIS A 75 -11.13 -1.77 5.58
C HIS A 75 -11.86 -2.07 6.92
N ARG A 76 -13.03 -1.49 7.14
CA ARG A 76 -13.83 -1.77 8.34
C ARG A 76 -14.49 -3.14 8.37
N GLY A 77 -14.51 -3.87 7.28
CA GLY A 77 -15.11 -5.18 7.17
C GLY A 77 -14.48 -6.29 8.02
N HIS A 78 -13.35 -6.01 8.70
CA HIS A 78 -12.64 -7.02 9.49
C HIS A 78 -12.52 -6.75 11.00
N HIS A 79 -13.01 -5.62 11.52
CA HIS A 79 -12.93 -5.36 12.96
C HIS A 79 -14.29 -5.00 13.56
N GLY A 80 -14.81 -5.97 14.31
CA GLY A 80 -15.70 -5.78 15.45
C GLY A 80 -17.10 -5.30 15.14
N GLY A 81 -17.99 -6.26 14.92
CA GLY A 81 -19.40 -6.05 14.83
C GLY A 81 -20.00 -5.29 15.99
N MET A 82 -20.63 -4.18 15.69
CA MET A 82 -21.94 -3.93 16.31
C MET A 82 -22.93 -4.72 15.45
N SER A 83 -23.51 -5.75 16.03
CA SER A 83 -24.63 -6.50 15.44
C SER A 83 -25.83 -5.57 15.32
N MET A 84 -25.93 -4.91 14.19
CA MET A 84 -27.21 -4.35 13.75
C MET A 84 -28.15 -5.55 13.50
N PRO A 85 -29.47 -5.40 13.73
CA PRO A 85 -30.40 -6.47 13.42
C PRO A 85 -30.21 -6.83 11.95
N GLU A 86 -29.69 -8.05 11.68
CA GLU A 86 -29.54 -8.58 10.35
C GLU A 86 -30.95 -8.66 9.73
N MET A 87 -31.17 -7.82 8.72
CA MET A 87 -32.36 -7.99 7.90
C MET A 87 -32.27 -9.34 7.23
N PRO A 88 -33.36 -10.16 7.22
CA PRO A 88 -33.35 -11.42 6.51
C PRO A 88 -33.11 -11.13 5.02
N VAL A 89 -31.90 -11.42 4.55
CA VAL A 89 -31.54 -11.25 3.15
C VAL A 89 -32.11 -12.43 2.39
N GLU A 90 -33.03 -12.15 1.49
CA GLU A 90 -33.58 -13.17 0.62
C GLU A 90 -32.54 -13.62 -0.40
N LEU A 91 -32.15 -14.89 -0.34
CA LEU A 91 -31.07 -15.43 -1.19
C LEU A 91 -31.41 -15.35 -2.70
N SER A 92 -32.70 -15.38 -3.05
CA SER A 92 -33.17 -15.23 -4.45
C SER A 92 -32.82 -13.86 -5.06
N LEU A 93 -32.65 -12.82 -4.22
CA LEU A 93 -32.30 -11.47 -4.69
C LEU A 93 -30.87 -11.38 -5.22
N PHE A 94 -29.95 -12.22 -4.74
CA PHE A 94 -28.56 -12.18 -5.20
C PHE A 94 -28.44 -12.40 -6.71
N ASP A 95 -29.15 -13.39 -7.24
CA ASP A 95 -29.13 -13.70 -8.67
C ASP A 95 -29.76 -12.57 -9.49
N SER A 96 -30.87 -12.01 -9.01
CA SER A 96 -31.56 -10.91 -9.68
C SER A 96 -30.72 -9.64 -9.71
N VAL A 97 -30.09 -9.29 -8.57
CA VAL A 97 -29.19 -8.14 -8.46
C VAL A 97 -27.93 -8.35 -9.33
N LEU A 98 -27.37 -9.55 -9.33
CA LEU A 98 -26.23 -9.86 -10.20
C LEU A 98 -26.59 -9.72 -11.67
N GLN A 99 -27.77 -10.22 -12.08
CA GLN A 99 -28.22 -10.09 -13.45
C GLN A 99 -28.40 -8.62 -13.86
N ALA A 100 -29.01 -7.79 -13.00
CA ALA A 100 -29.12 -6.36 -13.23
C ALA A 100 -27.76 -5.67 -13.36
N ALA A 101 -26.81 -6.02 -12.49
CA ALA A 101 -25.44 -5.53 -12.56
C ALA A 101 -24.75 -5.93 -13.88
N ARG A 102 -24.91 -7.19 -14.32
CA ARG A 102 -24.36 -7.68 -15.60
C ARG A 102 -24.93 -6.91 -16.79
N GLN A 103 -26.24 -6.65 -16.79
CA GLN A 103 -26.87 -5.85 -17.84
C GLN A 103 -26.37 -4.41 -17.87
N SER A 104 -25.92 -3.89 -16.75
CA SER A 104 -25.32 -2.55 -16.68
C SER A 104 -23.86 -2.49 -17.10
N GLY A 105 -23.22 -3.66 -17.42
CA GLY A 105 -21.85 -3.77 -17.95
C GLY A 105 -20.80 -4.07 -16.87
N ILE A 106 -21.15 -4.77 -15.81
CA ILE A 106 -20.19 -5.42 -14.89
C ILE A 106 -19.74 -6.72 -15.55
N ASP A 107 -18.49 -6.78 -16.04
CA ASP A 107 -17.99 -7.90 -16.86
C ASP A 107 -16.99 -8.80 -16.13
N ALA A 108 -16.48 -8.40 -14.97
CA ALA A 108 -15.48 -9.16 -14.22
C ALA A 108 -16.00 -10.56 -13.84
N ASN A 109 -15.13 -11.56 -13.89
CA ASN A 109 -15.49 -12.93 -13.47
C ASN A 109 -15.82 -13.01 -11.98
N ASN A 110 -15.10 -12.21 -11.17
CA ASN A 110 -15.28 -12.16 -9.73
C ASN A 110 -15.92 -10.82 -9.36
N VAL A 111 -17.04 -10.87 -8.68
CA VAL A 111 -17.75 -9.71 -8.17
C VAL A 111 -18.09 -9.92 -6.71
N GLU A 112 -18.11 -8.84 -5.96
CA GLU A 112 -18.60 -8.80 -4.59
C GLU A 112 -19.97 -8.15 -4.58
N ILE A 113 -20.95 -8.85 -4.01
CA ILE A 113 -22.30 -8.33 -3.82
C ILE A 113 -22.45 -8.03 -2.32
N ARG A 114 -22.68 -6.79 -1.99
CA ARG A 114 -22.96 -6.34 -0.62
C ARG A 114 -24.41 -5.96 -0.49
N PRO A 115 -25.21 -6.73 0.27
CA PRO A 115 -26.58 -6.36 0.61
C PRO A 115 -26.62 -5.03 1.36
N ALA A 116 -27.70 -4.30 1.21
CA ALA A 116 -27.95 -3.09 1.96
C ALA A 116 -28.04 -3.38 3.46
N SER A 117 -27.41 -2.55 4.27
CA SER A 117 -27.51 -2.62 5.74
C SER A 117 -28.80 -2.00 6.25
N ARG A 118 -29.47 -1.17 5.43
CA ARG A 118 -30.67 -0.41 5.78
C ARG A 118 -31.69 -0.50 4.63
N VAL A 119 -32.96 -0.35 4.96
CA VAL A 119 -34.08 -0.44 4.00
C VAL A 119 -34.03 0.70 2.95
N ASP A 120 -33.43 1.83 3.29
CA ASP A 120 -33.29 3.00 2.43
C ASP A 120 -32.01 2.99 1.57
N GLN A 121 -31.31 1.84 1.52
CA GLN A 121 -30.07 1.70 0.77
C GLN A 121 -30.17 0.65 -0.35
N ALA A 122 -29.43 0.92 -1.42
CA ALA A 122 -29.24 0.03 -2.54
C ALA A 122 -28.18 -1.04 -2.21
N TRP A 123 -28.25 -2.16 -2.88
CA TRP A 123 -27.20 -3.17 -2.87
C TRP A 123 -26.07 -2.71 -3.78
N THR A 124 -24.82 -3.00 -3.39
CA THR A 124 -23.66 -2.71 -4.22
C THR A 124 -23.09 -3.98 -4.85
N VAL A 125 -22.80 -3.90 -6.14
CA VAL A 125 -22.07 -4.94 -6.87
C VAL A 125 -20.78 -4.32 -7.37
N THR A 126 -19.66 -4.83 -6.89
CA THR A 126 -18.32 -4.29 -7.19
C THR A 126 -17.46 -5.38 -7.84
N GLU A 127 -16.73 -5.03 -8.87
CA GLU A 127 -15.74 -5.90 -9.48
C GLU A 127 -14.54 -6.06 -8.55
N ILE A 128 -14.16 -7.32 -8.26
CA ILE A 128 -13.03 -7.66 -7.41
C ILE A 128 -11.95 -8.47 -8.14
N ASP A 129 -12.04 -8.56 -9.46
CA ASP A 129 -11.02 -9.24 -10.25
C ASP A 129 -9.78 -8.34 -10.42
N ARG A 130 -8.88 -8.45 -9.46
CA ARG A 130 -7.65 -7.64 -9.40
C ARG A 130 -6.55 -8.08 -10.36
N ARG A 131 -6.82 -8.94 -11.31
CA ARG A 131 -5.84 -9.32 -12.35
C ARG A 131 -5.43 -8.15 -13.22
N TRP A 132 -6.36 -7.21 -13.40
CA TRP A 132 -6.14 -5.93 -14.05
C TRP A 132 -6.61 -4.80 -13.13
N PRO A 133 -5.85 -3.70 -13.00
CA PRO A 133 -6.23 -2.59 -12.12
C PRO A 133 -7.50 -1.85 -12.57
N THR A 134 -7.98 -2.13 -13.78
CA THR A 134 -9.17 -1.53 -14.38
C THR A 134 -10.48 -2.22 -14.01
N GLN A 135 -10.46 -3.42 -13.40
CA GLN A 135 -11.65 -4.17 -13.02
C GLN A 135 -12.06 -3.85 -11.57
N VAL A 136 -12.54 -2.65 -11.37
CA VAL A 136 -13.04 -2.12 -10.10
C VAL A 136 -14.33 -1.31 -10.28
N ASP A 137 -15.03 -1.54 -11.38
CA ASP A 137 -16.31 -0.91 -11.62
C ASP A 137 -17.31 -1.34 -10.54
N ALA A 138 -18.16 -0.42 -10.14
CA ALA A 138 -19.19 -0.69 -9.15
C ALA A 138 -20.53 -0.12 -9.58
N VAL A 139 -21.61 -0.79 -9.18
CA VAL A 139 -22.96 -0.35 -9.41
C VAL A 139 -23.79 -0.48 -8.14
N ALA A 140 -24.69 0.49 -7.94
CA ALA A 140 -25.71 0.45 -6.90
C ALA A 140 -27.03 0.00 -7.53
N VAL A 141 -27.61 -1.10 -7.03
CA VAL A 141 -28.85 -1.70 -7.53
C VAL A 141 -29.91 -1.64 -6.45
N ASP A 142 -31.06 -1.08 -6.75
CA ASP A 142 -32.21 -1.12 -5.87
C ASP A 142 -32.78 -2.56 -5.79
N PRO A 143 -32.81 -3.18 -4.61
CA PRO A 143 -33.28 -4.57 -4.46
C PRO A 143 -34.74 -4.75 -4.78
N HIS A 144 -35.58 -3.70 -4.73
CA HIS A 144 -37.01 -3.78 -4.96
C HIS A 144 -37.39 -3.62 -6.43
N SER A 145 -36.77 -2.63 -7.11
CA SER A 145 -37.08 -2.36 -8.52
C SER A 145 -36.07 -2.99 -9.49
N LEU A 146 -34.98 -3.54 -9.00
CA LEU A 146 -33.84 -4.06 -9.77
C LEU A 146 -33.25 -3.02 -10.75
N LYS A 147 -33.47 -1.74 -10.48
CA LYS A 147 -32.91 -0.64 -11.28
C LYS A 147 -31.53 -0.25 -10.75
N VAL A 148 -30.63 0.02 -11.68
CA VAL A 148 -29.34 0.62 -11.36
C VAL A 148 -29.55 2.10 -11.04
N LEU A 149 -29.17 2.52 -9.84
CA LEU A 149 -29.31 3.89 -9.36
C LEU A 149 -28.09 4.73 -9.71
N ASP A 150 -26.92 4.15 -9.53
CA ASP A 150 -25.65 4.81 -9.76
C ASP A 150 -24.58 3.81 -10.22
N ARG A 151 -23.58 4.32 -10.90
CA ARG A 151 -22.48 3.51 -11.43
C ARG A 151 -21.17 4.29 -11.39
N THR A 152 -20.11 3.67 -10.91
CA THR A 152 -18.74 4.17 -11.05
C THR A 152 -17.96 3.29 -12.03
N ARG A 153 -17.17 3.93 -12.90
CA ARG A 153 -16.26 3.25 -13.84
C ARG A 153 -14.84 3.71 -13.57
N PHE A 154 -13.92 2.77 -13.56
CA PHE A 154 -12.50 3.09 -13.38
C PHE A 154 -11.98 4.11 -14.43
N GLY A 155 -12.48 4.03 -15.65
CA GLY A 155 -12.12 4.97 -16.71
C GLY A 155 -12.48 6.43 -16.42
N ASP A 156 -13.48 6.66 -15.57
CA ASP A 156 -13.96 8.00 -15.21
C ASP A 156 -13.27 8.55 -13.96
N PHE A 157 -12.39 7.76 -13.32
CA PHE A 157 -11.70 8.20 -12.11
C PHE A 157 -10.69 9.31 -12.43
N PRO A 158 -10.55 10.32 -11.56
CA PRO A 158 -9.48 11.30 -11.64
C PRO A 158 -8.09 10.63 -11.58
N LEU A 159 -7.06 11.35 -12.03
CA LEU A 159 -5.69 10.82 -12.10
C LEU A 159 -5.16 10.31 -10.75
N MET A 160 -5.42 11.03 -9.65
CA MET A 160 -4.87 10.70 -8.34
C MET A 160 -5.48 9.42 -7.73
N PRO A 161 -6.79 9.19 -7.73
CA PRO A 161 -7.38 7.89 -7.39
C PRO A 161 -6.80 6.74 -8.21
N ASN A 162 -6.63 6.91 -9.53
CA ASN A 162 -6.05 5.91 -10.39
C ASN A 162 -4.60 5.58 -9.99
N LEU A 163 -3.75 6.59 -9.81
CA LEU A 163 -2.37 6.40 -9.37
C LEU A 163 -2.29 5.75 -7.99
N THR A 164 -3.16 6.14 -7.06
CA THR A 164 -3.24 5.53 -5.73
C THR A 164 -3.56 4.06 -5.85
N ARG A 165 -4.56 3.70 -6.67
CA ARG A 165 -4.94 2.29 -6.89
C ARG A 165 -3.78 1.48 -7.47
N TRP A 166 -3.14 2.00 -8.52
CA TRP A 166 -1.97 1.34 -9.12
C TRP A 166 -0.83 1.15 -8.12
N ALA A 167 -0.54 2.18 -7.31
CA ALA A 167 0.52 2.12 -6.30
C ALA A 167 0.21 1.07 -5.22
N VAL A 168 -1.04 1.00 -4.76
CA VAL A 168 -1.49 -0.01 -3.78
C VAL A 168 -1.39 -1.42 -4.36
N ASP A 169 -1.97 -1.67 -5.53
CA ASP A 169 -1.97 -3.00 -6.16
C ASP A 169 -0.54 -3.47 -6.50
N PHE A 170 0.35 -2.53 -6.86
CA PHE A 170 1.77 -2.82 -7.03
C PHE A 170 2.45 -3.16 -5.70
N HIS A 171 2.19 -2.37 -4.65
CA HIS A 171 2.77 -2.56 -3.31
C HIS A 171 2.42 -3.93 -2.71
N ILE A 172 1.15 -4.35 -2.82
CA ILE A 172 0.68 -5.62 -2.26
C ILE A 172 0.93 -6.82 -3.18
N GLY A 173 1.51 -6.61 -4.36
CA GLY A 173 1.93 -7.70 -5.25
C GLY A 173 0.80 -8.35 -6.07
N ILE A 174 -0.36 -7.71 -6.17
CA ILE A 174 -1.52 -8.25 -6.92
C ILE A 174 -1.39 -7.94 -8.40
N GLN A 175 -0.90 -6.74 -8.72
CA GLN A 175 -0.77 -6.28 -10.10
C GLN A 175 0.17 -7.19 -10.90
N PHE A 176 -0.23 -7.55 -12.12
CA PHE A 176 0.52 -8.48 -12.98
C PHE A 176 0.84 -9.85 -12.39
N ARG A 177 0.14 -10.25 -11.32
CA ARG A 177 0.25 -11.57 -10.66
C ARG A 177 1.71 -11.96 -10.37
N LEU A 178 2.17 -13.10 -10.95
CA LEU A 178 3.50 -13.66 -10.68
C LEU A 178 4.65 -12.70 -10.99
N ALA A 179 4.55 -11.86 -12.01
CA ALA A 179 5.63 -10.95 -12.37
C ALA A 179 5.91 -9.94 -11.25
N ASN A 180 4.87 -9.33 -10.68
CA ASN A 180 5.01 -8.41 -9.56
C ASN A 180 5.49 -9.12 -8.29
N GLN A 181 4.95 -10.29 -7.99
CA GLN A 181 5.38 -11.09 -6.83
C GLN A 181 6.87 -11.45 -6.92
N LEU A 182 7.34 -11.88 -8.08
CA LEU A 182 8.76 -12.18 -8.30
C LEU A 182 9.63 -10.93 -8.15
N LEU A 183 9.16 -9.78 -8.63
CA LEU A 183 9.85 -8.50 -8.48
C LEU A 183 9.96 -8.11 -7.01
N LEU A 184 8.88 -8.24 -6.23
CA LEU A 184 8.87 -7.95 -4.79
C LEU A 184 9.78 -8.91 -4.01
N ILE A 185 9.79 -10.20 -4.35
CA ILE A 185 10.71 -11.19 -3.77
C ILE A 185 12.16 -10.80 -4.08
N ALA A 186 12.47 -10.49 -5.34
CA ALA A 186 13.81 -10.08 -5.74
C ALA A 186 14.24 -8.79 -5.02
N PHE A 187 13.34 -7.82 -4.86
CA PHE A 187 13.57 -6.59 -4.10
C PHE A 187 13.87 -6.90 -2.63
N GLY A 188 13.07 -7.74 -1.97
CA GLY A 188 13.27 -8.15 -0.58
C GLY A 188 14.60 -8.88 -0.37
N VAL A 189 14.94 -9.83 -1.25
CA VAL A 189 16.22 -10.53 -1.22
C VAL A 189 17.40 -9.56 -1.42
N ALA A 190 17.30 -8.65 -2.38
CA ALA A 190 18.33 -7.64 -2.63
C ALA A 190 18.52 -6.71 -1.42
N LEU A 191 17.44 -6.34 -0.74
CA LEU A 191 17.48 -5.55 0.49
C LEU A 191 18.17 -6.33 1.63
N CYS A 192 17.86 -7.61 1.82
CA CYS A 192 18.55 -8.47 2.78
C CYS A 192 20.06 -8.54 2.50
N VAL A 193 20.44 -8.74 1.24
CA VAL A 193 21.85 -8.75 0.82
C VAL A 193 22.53 -7.43 1.13
N LEU A 194 21.86 -6.32 0.83
CA LEU A 194 22.36 -4.97 1.12
C LEU A 194 22.63 -4.78 2.62
N ILE A 195 21.69 -5.18 3.47
CA ILE A 195 21.81 -5.11 4.93
C ILE A 195 22.98 -5.98 5.41
N ILE A 196 23.03 -7.25 5.00
CA ILE A 196 24.08 -8.19 5.40
C ILE A 196 25.47 -7.67 4.99
N TRP A 197 25.60 -7.14 3.77
CA TRP A 197 26.86 -6.57 3.31
C TRP A 197 27.24 -5.31 4.09
N GLY A 198 26.28 -4.47 4.43
CA GLY A 198 26.47 -3.30 5.28
C GLY A 198 27.05 -3.69 6.66
N TYR A 199 26.38 -4.64 7.33
CA TYR A 199 26.85 -5.15 8.63
C TYR A 199 28.22 -5.81 8.54
N ARG A 200 28.49 -6.63 7.52
CA ARG A 200 29.81 -7.25 7.35
C ARG A 200 30.92 -6.22 7.12
N MET A 201 30.67 -5.19 6.33
CA MET A 201 31.63 -4.12 6.10
C MET A 201 31.86 -3.30 7.37
N TRP A 202 30.83 -3.04 8.15
CA TRP A 202 30.95 -2.35 9.44
C TRP A 202 31.72 -3.20 10.43
N TRP A 203 31.45 -4.51 10.54
CA TRP A 203 32.18 -5.44 11.40
C TRP A 203 33.67 -5.47 11.09
N MET A 204 34.05 -5.54 9.82
CA MET A 204 35.44 -5.55 9.38
C MET A 204 36.19 -4.22 9.66
N ARG A 205 35.49 -3.14 9.93
CA ARG A 205 36.06 -1.83 10.26
C ARG A 205 36.18 -1.55 11.75
N ARG A 206 35.63 -2.43 12.59
CA ARG A 206 35.79 -2.26 14.04
C ARG A 206 37.26 -2.28 14.40
N PRO A 207 37.77 -1.27 15.14
CA PRO A 207 39.12 -1.32 15.66
C PRO A 207 39.23 -2.54 16.58
N ALA A 208 40.33 -3.28 16.50
CA ALA A 208 40.63 -4.35 17.45
C ALA A 208 40.59 -3.72 18.86
N MET A 209 39.80 -4.30 19.76
CA MET A 209 39.75 -3.82 21.15
C MET A 209 41.17 -3.92 21.74
N SER A 210 41.77 -2.77 22.05
CA SER A 210 43.01 -2.74 22.81
C SER A 210 42.70 -3.19 24.22
N ALA A 211 43.44 -4.15 24.71
CA ALA A 211 43.29 -4.73 26.05
C ALA A 211 43.46 -3.71 27.20
N ALA A 212 43.96 -2.51 26.90
CA ALA A 212 44.32 -1.51 27.91
C ALA A 212 43.14 -0.72 28.51
N ASN A 213 42.04 -0.48 27.75
CA ASN A 213 40.88 0.25 28.28
C ASN A 213 39.55 -0.13 27.56
N PRO A 214 38.89 -1.18 28.03
CA PRO A 214 37.69 -1.70 27.33
C PRO A 214 36.51 -0.70 27.31
N VAL A 215 36.35 0.15 28.31
CA VAL A 215 35.24 1.11 28.41
C VAL A 215 35.38 2.26 27.42
N GLN A 216 36.61 2.82 27.28
CA GLN A 216 36.86 3.90 26.30
C GLN A 216 36.73 3.40 24.86
N THR A 217 37.14 2.17 24.60
CA THR A 217 37.04 1.58 23.25
C THR A 217 35.59 1.28 22.88
N LEU A 218 34.74 0.89 23.83
CA LEU A 218 33.31 0.71 23.63
C LEU A 218 32.61 2.05 23.35
N CYS A 219 32.84 3.10 24.15
CA CYS A 219 32.27 4.42 23.89
C CYS A 219 32.71 4.99 22.52
N GLN A 220 33.97 4.87 22.17
CA GLN A 220 34.48 5.33 20.87
C GLN A 220 33.93 4.51 19.69
N SER A 221 33.67 3.20 19.89
CA SER A 221 33.09 2.37 18.84
C SER A 221 31.62 2.62 18.60
N TRP A 222 30.85 3.03 19.61
CA TRP A 222 29.45 3.41 19.50
C TRP A 222 29.26 4.82 18.95
N LEU A 223 30.16 5.75 19.29
CA LEU A 223 30.17 7.13 18.79
C LEU A 223 30.84 7.26 17.41
N ALA A 224 31.58 6.27 16.95
CA ALA A 224 32.08 6.19 15.57
C ALA A 224 30.96 5.70 14.62
N LEU A 225 29.82 6.38 14.64
CA LEU A 225 28.85 6.34 13.56
C LEU A 225 29.56 6.60 12.23
N PRO A 226 29.06 6.06 11.10
CA PRO A 226 29.72 6.06 9.78
C PRO A 226 29.89 7.44 9.13
N LEU A 227 29.80 8.54 9.90
CA LEU A 227 29.94 9.93 9.44
C LEU A 227 31.41 10.37 9.24
N ARG A 228 32.41 9.53 9.52
CA ARG A 228 33.80 9.77 9.14
C ARG A 228 34.14 9.28 7.73
N GLY A 229 33.30 9.66 6.76
CA GLY A 229 33.74 9.81 5.38
C GLY A 229 34.34 11.19 5.26
N ARG A 230 35.59 11.27 4.76
CA ARG A 230 36.36 12.49 4.55
C ARG A 230 35.45 13.67 4.18
N GLY A 231 35.41 14.70 5.04
CA GLY A 231 35.07 16.06 4.64
C GLY A 231 33.70 16.60 5.04
N VAL A 232 33.10 16.23 6.18
CA VAL A 232 32.04 17.07 6.78
C VAL A 232 32.34 17.22 8.27
N THR A 233 33.06 18.28 8.61
CA THR A 233 33.18 18.77 9.99
C THR A 233 31.93 19.61 10.25
N PHE A 234 30.88 19.06 10.88
CA PHE A 234 29.88 19.92 11.52
C PHE A 234 30.43 20.37 12.86
N MET A 235 30.91 21.65 12.90
CA MET A 235 31.07 22.36 14.14
C MET A 235 29.66 22.57 14.75
N ILE A 236 29.37 21.86 15.82
CA ILE A 236 28.36 22.29 16.76
C ILE A 236 29.12 23.14 17.78
N SER A 237 29.09 24.47 17.63
CA SER A 237 29.37 25.42 18.69
C SER A 237 28.14 25.53 19.56
N LEU A 238 28.32 25.30 20.85
CA LEU A 238 27.40 25.67 21.94
C LEU A 238 27.16 27.20 21.95
#